data_3d6d72fdd11b444573728ea2241be774
#
_entry.id   3d6d72fdd11b444573728ea2241be774
#
_cell.length_a   1.000
_cell.length_b   1.000
_cell.length_c   1.000
_cell.angle_alpha   90.00
_cell.angle_beta   90.00
_cell.angle_gamma   90.00
#
_symmetry.space_group_name_H-M   'P 1'
#
loop_
_entity.id
_entity.type
_entity.pdbx_description
1 polymer ?
#
loop_
_entity_poly.entity_id
_entity_poly.type
_entity_poly.pdbx_seq_one_letter_code
_entity_poly.pdbx_strand_id
1 'polypeptide(L)'
;MTRLVAVSNRVTVPRRATAAGGLAVGVLAAMKSRGGLWFGWSGETTDGEPGPAVLASRQNVTFATIPLPAEDHEPYYGGFCNGSLWPLFHYFVGSMQYSDAHFAAYGRVNRLFAERLAPLLRDDDLVWVHDYHLIPLAAELRRLALRQPLGFFLHIPFPHIE
;
A
#
# COMPACT_ATOMS: atom_id res chain seq x y z
N MET A 1 -22.91 -8.71 -1.98
CA MET A 1 -22.45 -7.51 -1.26
C MET A 1 -21.04 -7.20 -1.71
N THR A 2 -20.77 -6.00 -2.18
CA THR A 2 -19.43 -5.54 -2.59
C THR A 2 -18.46 -5.67 -1.43
N ARG A 3 -17.36 -6.41 -1.63
CA ARG A 3 -16.30 -6.58 -0.64
C ARG A 3 -15.36 -5.38 -0.70
N LEU A 4 -14.99 -4.83 0.46
CA LEU A 4 -13.98 -3.79 0.55
C LEU A 4 -12.57 -4.42 0.57
N VAL A 5 -11.70 -3.93 -0.30
CA VAL A 5 -10.28 -4.28 -0.35
C VAL A 5 -9.46 -3.03 -0.05
N ALA A 6 -8.98 -2.89 1.19
CA ALA A 6 -8.07 -1.82 1.56
C ALA A 6 -6.63 -2.20 1.19
N VAL A 7 -5.89 -1.23 0.65
CA VAL A 7 -4.48 -1.39 0.31
C VAL A 7 -3.69 -0.27 0.95
N SER A 8 -2.72 -0.60 1.78
CA SER A 8 -1.84 0.38 2.42
C SER A 8 -0.39 -0.07 2.34
N ASN A 9 0.55 0.86 2.48
CA ASN A 9 1.97 0.53 2.44
C ASN A 9 2.30 -0.61 3.41
N ARG A 10 1.94 -0.48 4.68
CA ARG A 10 2.22 -1.49 5.71
C ARG A 10 0.95 -2.03 6.34
N VAL A 11 0.89 -3.35 6.51
CA VAL A 11 -0.19 -4.05 7.21
C VAL A 11 0.39 -4.89 8.33
N THR A 12 -0.10 -4.66 9.55
CA THR A 12 0.27 -5.46 10.71
C THR A 12 -0.93 -6.30 11.13
N VAL A 13 -0.79 -7.61 11.11
CA VAL A 13 -1.83 -8.52 11.63
C VAL A 13 -1.87 -8.38 13.15
N PRO A 14 -2.98 -7.93 13.75
CA PRO A 14 -3.06 -7.75 15.19
C PRO A 14 -2.89 -9.08 15.92
N ARG A 15 -1.87 -9.20 16.77
CA ARG A 15 -1.67 -10.38 17.64
C ARG A 15 -2.49 -10.28 18.92
N ARG A 16 -2.82 -9.06 19.39
CA ARG A 16 -3.72 -8.71 20.50
C ARG A 16 -4.36 -7.36 20.17
N ALA A 17 -5.35 -6.93 20.95
CA ALA A 17 -6.00 -5.61 20.80
C ALA A 17 -5.04 -4.48 21.25
N THR A 18 -3.91 -4.31 20.54
CA THR A 18 -2.89 -3.30 20.84
C THR A 18 -2.97 -2.16 19.82
N ALA A 19 -2.65 -0.97 20.27
CA ALA A 19 -2.73 0.29 19.55
C ALA A 19 -2.04 0.23 18.18
N ALA A 20 -2.84 0.29 17.12
CA ALA A 20 -2.38 0.56 15.77
C ALA A 20 -2.32 2.09 15.56
N GLY A 21 -1.46 2.60 14.69
CA GLY A 21 -1.45 4.02 14.30
C GLY A 21 -2.80 4.47 13.70
N GLY A 22 -3.03 5.77 13.65
CA GLY A 22 -4.35 6.34 13.29
C GLY A 22 -4.98 5.79 11.99
N LEU A 23 -4.20 5.63 10.92
CA LEU A 23 -4.65 4.99 9.68
C LEU A 23 -5.18 3.56 9.93
N ALA A 24 -4.40 2.75 10.62
CA ALA A 24 -4.75 1.35 10.88
C ALA A 24 -6.02 1.22 11.73
N VAL A 25 -6.22 2.12 12.69
CA VAL A 25 -7.45 2.17 13.51
C VAL A 25 -8.67 2.50 12.66
N GLY A 26 -8.58 3.53 11.81
CA GLY A 26 -9.68 3.96 10.95
C GLY A 26 -10.07 2.89 9.91
N VAL A 27 -9.09 2.35 9.20
CA VAL A 27 -9.31 1.29 8.20
C VAL A 27 -9.87 0.03 8.86
N LEU A 28 -9.31 -0.40 9.99
CA LEU A 28 -9.79 -1.57 10.71
C LEU A 28 -11.23 -1.38 11.22
N ALA A 29 -11.57 -0.19 11.71
CA ALA A 29 -12.92 0.13 12.15
C ALA A 29 -13.93 0.05 10.99
N ALA A 30 -13.59 0.62 9.83
CA ALA A 30 -14.42 0.55 8.62
C ALA A 30 -14.60 -0.91 8.13
N MET A 31 -13.57 -1.73 8.24
CA MET A 31 -13.61 -3.11 7.78
C MET A 31 -14.29 -4.08 8.75
N LYS A 32 -14.20 -3.84 10.07
CA LYS A 32 -14.82 -4.73 11.07
C LYS A 32 -16.32 -4.90 10.90
N SER A 33 -17.02 -3.85 10.49
CA SER A 33 -18.48 -3.87 10.31
C SER A 33 -18.92 -4.58 9.03
N ARG A 34 -18.11 -4.55 7.98
CA ARG A 34 -18.48 -5.08 6.64
C ARG A 34 -17.70 -6.32 6.24
N GLY A 35 -16.60 -6.61 6.90
CA GLY A 35 -15.62 -7.57 6.45
C GLY A 35 -14.78 -7.04 5.27
N GLY A 36 -13.81 -7.82 4.82
CA GLY A 36 -13.02 -7.46 3.66
C GLY A 36 -11.62 -8.01 3.66
N LEU A 37 -10.82 -7.51 2.71
CA LEU A 37 -9.41 -7.84 2.55
C LEU A 37 -8.57 -6.60 2.83
N TRP A 38 -7.51 -6.74 3.63
CA TRP A 38 -6.51 -5.68 3.84
C TRP A 38 -5.15 -6.17 3.38
N PHE A 39 -4.66 -5.57 2.29
CA PHE A 39 -3.42 -5.96 1.63
C PHE A 39 -2.31 -4.93 1.86
N GLY A 40 -1.08 -5.40 2.01
CA GLY A 40 0.12 -4.56 2.06
C GLY A 40 1.38 -5.29 2.50
N TRP A 41 2.43 -4.51 2.73
CA TRP A 41 3.71 -5.00 3.18
C TRP A 41 3.64 -5.53 4.64
N SER A 42 4.27 -6.67 4.91
CA SER A 42 4.34 -7.31 6.24
C SER A 42 5.23 -6.55 7.23
N GLY A 43 6.13 -5.71 6.73
CA GLY A 43 7.22 -5.10 7.49
C GLY A 43 8.52 -5.90 7.42
N GLU A 44 8.55 -7.00 6.70
CA GLU A 44 9.71 -7.86 6.51
C GLU A 44 10.27 -7.73 5.09
N THR A 45 11.52 -8.04 4.91
CA THR A 45 12.17 -8.12 3.60
C THR A 45 12.53 -9.57 3.27
N THR A 46 12.77 -9.84 1.99
CA THR A 46 13.21 -11.15 1.51
C THR A 46 14.31 -10.98 0.46
N ASP A 47 15.19 -11.95 0.41
CA ASP A 47 16.15 -12.07 -0.69
C ASP A 47 15.45 -12.65 -1.92
N GLY A 48 15.54 -11.95 -3.04
CA GLY A 48 14.90 -12.33 -4.28
C GLY A 48 13.41 -11.95 -4.37
N GLU A 49 12.69 -12.59 -5.29
CA GLU A 49 11.31 -12.26 -5.61
C GLU A 49 10.34 -12.78 -4.52
N PRO A 50 9.48 -11.91 -3.96
CA PRO A 50 8.47 -12.32 -2.99
C PRO A 50 7.47 -13.32 -3.57
N GLY A 51 7.14 -14.33 -2.79
CA GLY A 51 6.07 -15.27 -3.13
C GLY A 51 4.67 -14.68 -3.08
N PRO A 52 3.63 -15.53 -3.17
CA PRO A 52 2.24 -15.13 -2.98
C PRO A 52 2.00 -14.49 -1.60
N ALA A 53 0.95 -13.67 -1.50
CA ALA A 53 0.59 -13.05 -0.22
C ALA A 53 0.24 -14.10 0.85
N VAL A 54 0.74 -13.88 2.05
CA VAL A 54 0.38 -14.68 3.23
C VAL A 54 -0.94 -14.16 3.79
N LEU A 55 -1.90 -15.07 3.95
CA LEU A 55 -3.24 -14.73 4.41
C LEU A 55 -3.41 -15.08 5.90
N ALA A 56 -4.01 -14.16 6.65
CA ALA A 56 -4.41 -14.39 8.04
C ALA A 56 -5.78 -13.75 8.29
N SER A 57 -6.73 -14.52 8.83
CA SER A 57 -8.07 -14.01 9.14
C SER A 57 -8.20 -13.70 10.62
N ARG A 58 -8.77 -12.54 10.94
CA ARG A 58 -9.11 -12.11 12.30
C ARG A 58 -10.47 -11.41 12.25
N GLN A 59 -11.42 -11.90 13.04
CA GLN A 59 -12.81 -11.45 12.97
C GLN A 59 -13.33 -11.53 11.51
N ASN A 60 -13.89 -10.45 10.97
CA ASN A 60 -14.40 -10.39 9.59
C ASN A 60 -13.34 -9.87 8.57
N VAL A 61 -12.09 -9.68 8.97
CA VAL A 61 -11.05 -9.13 8.10
C VAL A 61 -10.03 -10.19 7.73
N THR A 62 -9.75 -10.34 6.44
CA THR A 62 -8.63 -11.11 5.92
C THR A 62 -7.47 -10.14 5.69
N PHE A 63 -6.36 -10.38 6.37
CA PHE A 63 -5.10 -9.67 6.16
C PHE A 63 -4.28 -10.45 5.13
N ALA A 64 -3.80 -9.76 4.11
CA ALA A 64 -2.94 -10.32 3.09
C ALA A 64 -1.62 -9.53 3.08
N THR A 65 -0.52 -10.18 3.38
CA THR A 65 0.77 -9.51 3.51
C THR A 65 1.83 -10.12 2.62
N ILE A 66 2.72 -9.26 2.10
CA ILE A 66 3.90 -9.65 1.34
C ILE A 66 5.15 -9.07 1.99
N PRO A 67 6.30 -9.74 1.94
CA PRO A 67 7.59 -9.08 2.18
C PRO A 67 7.95 -8.20 0.99
N LEU A 68 8.90 -7.26 1.17
CA LEU A 68 9.50 -6.53 0.05
C LEU A 68 10.86 -7.15 -0.30
N PRO A 69 11.31 -7.07 -1.57
CA PRO A 69 12.69 -7.37 -1.92
C PRO A 69 13.63 -6.50 -1.09
N ALA A 70 14.66 -7.08 -0.50
CA ALA A 70 15.62 -6.37 0.35
C ALA A 70 16.30 -5.21 -0.41
N GLU A 71 16.60 -5.42 -1.71
CA GLU A 71 17.19 -4.41 -2.59
C GLU A 71 16.29 -3.21 -2.88
N ASP A 72 14.97 -3.39 -2.82
CA ASP A 72 13.99 -2.34 -3.13
C ASP A 72 13.50 -1.60 -1.87
N HIS A 73 13.60 -2.21 -0.69
CA HIS A 73 13.01 -1.65 0.53
C HIS A 73 13.51 -0.24 0.84
N GLU A 74 14.82 -0.06 0.97
CA GLU A 74 15.37 1.25 1.32
C GLU A 74 15.22 2.28 0.19
N PRO A 75 15.54 1.98 -1.10
CA PRO A 75 15.30 2.90 -2.19
C PRO A 75 13.84 3.34 -2.34
N TYR A 76 12.89 2.43 -2.13
CA TYR A 76 11.46 2.71 -2.17
C TYR A 76 11.01 3.54 -0.98
N TYR A 77 11.20 3.01 0.25
CA TYR A 77 10.59 3.56 1.45
C TYR A 77 11.36 4.78 1.99
N GLY A 78 12.64 4.61 2.30
CA GLY A 78 13.52 5.67 2.77
C GLY A 78 13.84 6.68 1.67
N GLY A 79 14.24 6.17 0.51
CA GLY A 79 14.69 6.98 -0.62
C GLY A 79 13.57 7.78 -1.27
N PHE A 80 12.64 7.14 -2.00
CA PHE A 80 11.64 7.89 -2.76
C PHE A 80 10.46 8.37 -1.91
N CYS A 81 9.83 7.47 -1.13
CA CYS A 81 8.65 7.87 -0.36
C CYS A 81 8.98 8.96 0.66
N ASN A 82 9.97 8.73 1.53
CA ASN A 82 10.28 9.63 2.64
C ASN A 82 11.34 10.69 2.29
N GLY A 83 12.24 10.40 1.35
CA GLY A 83 13.27 11.34 0.91
C GLY A 83 12.82 12.29 -0.20
N SER A 84 11.83 11.92 -1.03
CA SER A 84 11.34 12.74 -2.13
C SER A 84 9.90 13.19 -1.94
N LEU A 85 8.94 12.26 -1.92
CA LEU A 85 7.52 12.62 -1.92
C LEU A 85 7.07 13.31 -0.62
N TRP A 86 7.46 12.78 0.53
CA TRP A 86 7.04 13.34 1.80
C TRP A 86 7.51 14.78 2.00
N PRO A 87 8.81 15.14 1.78
CA PRO A 87 9.26 16.52 1.84
C PRO A 87 8.57 17.42 0.81
N LEU A 88 8.38 16.93 -0.43
CA LEU A 88 7.70 17.69 -1.47
C LEU A 88 6.28 18.07 -1.05
N PHE A 89 5.51 17.11 -0.54
CA PHE A 89 4.12 17.32 -0.17
C PHE A 89 3.95 18.19 1.09
N HIS A 90 4.98 18.27 1.93
CA HIS A 90 5.01 19.14 3.11
C HIS A 90 5.71 20.50 2.87
N TYR A 91 6.00 20.84 1.61
CA TYR A 91 6.70 22.08 1.24
C TYR A 91 8.15 22.21 1.78
N PHE A 92 8.76 21.08 2.16
CA PHE A 92 10.18 21.02 2.57
C PHE A 92 11.10 20.75 1.37
N VAL A 93 10.92 21.53 0.28
CA VAL A 93 11.64 21.32 -0.99
C VAL A 93 13.15 21.34 -0.81
N GLY A 94 13.68 22.13 0.13
CA GLY A 94 15.13 22.19 0.42
C GLY A 94 15.72 20.91 1.00
N SER A 95 14.89 20.00 1.54
CA SER A 95 15.31 18.69 2.05
C SER A 95 14.97 17.54 1.12
N MET A 96 14.30 17.83 -0.01
CA MET A 96 13.91 16.80 -0.99
C MET A 96 15.15 16.22 -1.67
N GLN A 97 15.22 14.89 -1.71
CA GLN A 97 16.28 14.14 -2.39
C GLN A 97 15.66 13.30 -3.50
N TYR A 98 16.00 13.60 -4.75
CA TYR A 98 15.54 12.82 -5.89
C TYR A 98 16.66 11.94 -6.45
N SER A 99 16.31 10.72 -6.81
CA SER A 99 17.18 9.78 -7.52
C SER A 99 16.34 8.92 -8.46
N ASP A 100 16.80 8.77 -9.71
CA ASP A 100 16.16 7.87 -10.69
C ASP A 100 16.10 6.42 -10.19
N ALA A 101 17.12 5.97 -9.46
CA ALA A 101 17.15 4.64 -8.88
C ALA A 101 16.06 4.46 -7.80
N HIS A 102 15.84 5.46 -6.96
CA HIS A 102 14.78 5.44 -5.96
C HIS A 102 13.39 5.50 -6.61
N PHE A 103 13.22 6.33 -7.64
CA PHE A 103 11.97 6.36 -8.42
C PHE A 103 11.69 5.03 -9.11
N ALA A 104 12.70 4.39 -9.68
CA ALA A 104 12.57 3.07 -10.30
C ALA A 104 12.15 2.00 -9.29
N ALA A 105 12.72 1.99 -8.07
CA ALA A 105 12.32 1.10 -6.98
C ALA A 105 10.87 1.33 -6.55
N TYR A 106 10.43 2.60 -6.48
CA TYR A 106 9.04 2.96 -6.22
C TYR A 106 8.08 2.36 -7.26
N GLY A 107 8.46 2.41 -8.53
CA GLY A 107 7.71 1.78 -9.62
C GLY A 107 7.67 0.24 -9.49
N ARG A 108 8.81 -0.41 -9.19
CA ARG A 108 8.88 -1.87 -9.03
C ARG A 108 8.02 -2.36 -7.86
N VAL A 109 8.09 -1.70 -6.71
CA VAL A 109 7.27 -2.07 -5.54
C VAL A 109 5.78 -1.91 -5.82
N ASN A 110 5.35 -0.83 -6.49
CA ASN A 110 3.95 -0.66 -6.86
C ASN A 110 3.47 -1.72 -7.86
N ARG A 111 4.33 -2.13 -8.80
CA ARG A 111 4.05 -3.25 -9.70
C ARG A 111 3.93 -4.57 -8.95
N LEU A 112 4.86 -4.86 -8.05
CA LEU A 112 4.80 -6.03 -7.17
C LEU A 112 3.50 -6.07 -6.38
N PHE A 113 3.08 -4.94 -5.80
CA PHE A 113 1.79 -4.84 -5.09
C PHE A 113 0.63 -5.21 -6.00
N ALA A 114 0.59 -4.68 -7.22
CA ALA A 114 -0.47 -4.99 -8.19
C ALA A 114 -0.49 -6.49 -8.55
N GLU A 115 0.67 -7.08 -8.85
CA GLU A 115 0.79 -8.48 -9.22
C GLU A 115 0.39 -9.44 -8.08
N ARG A 116 0.72 -9.10 -6.83
CA ARG A 116 0.40 -9.94 -5.66
C ARG A 116 -1.02 -9.71 -5.15
N LEU A 117 -1.61 -8.55 -5.43
CA LEU A 117 -3.00 -8.24 -5.11
C LEU A 117 -3.96 -8.85 -6.15
N ALA A 118 -3.61 -8.82 -7.44
CA ALA A 118 -4.48 -9.23 -8.55
C ALA A 118 -5.19 -10.59 -8.33
N PRO A 119 -4.49 -11.68 -7.94
CA PRO A 119 -5.13 -12.99 -7.74
C PRO A 119 -6.08 -13.04 -6.54
N LEU A 120 -6.09 -12.03 -5.68
CA LEU A 120 -6.95 -11.94 -4.50
C LEU A 120 -8.24 -11.16 -4.76
N LEU A 121 -8.29 -10.42 -5.89
CA LEU A 121 -9.43 -9.59 -6.25
C LEU A 121 -10.56 -10.41 -6.89
N ARG A 122 -11.79 -9.96 -6.62
CA ARG A 122 -13.03 -10.44 -7.22
C ARG A 122 -13.63 -9.35 -8.11
N ASP A 123 -14.51 -9.71 -9.02
CA ASP A 123 -15.12 -8.77 -9.97
C ASP A 123 -15.93 -7.66 -9.28
N ASP A 124 -16.56 -7.99 -8.13
CA ASP A 124 -17.42 -7.08 -7.36
C ASP A 124 -16.70 -6.34 -6.23
N ASP A 125 -15.36 -6.41 -6.15
CA ASP A 125 -14.58 -5.72 -5.13
C ASP A 125 -14.56 -4.20 -5.36
N LEU A 126 -14.51 -3.45 -4.25
CA LEU A 126 -14.14 -2.04 -4.21
C LEU A 126 -12.73 -1.93 -3.64
N VAL A 127 -11.78 -1.48 -4.45
CA VAL A 127 -10.39 -1.30 -4.02
C VAL A 127 -10.19 0.11 -3.46
N TRP A 128 -9.67 0.21 -2.24
CA TRP A 128 -9.42 1.48 -1.56
C TRP A 128 -7.94 1.60 -1.21
N VAL A 129 -7.21 2.40 -1.99
CA VAL A 129 -5.76 2.59 -1.89
C VAL A 129 -5.46 3.78 -0.97
N HIS A 130 -4.49 3.58 -0.09
CA HIS A 130 -4.11 4.57 0.91
C HIS A 130 -2.68 5.05 0.70
N ASP A 131 -2.55 6.38 0.67
CA ASP A 131 -1.36 7.16 0.89
C ASP A 131 -0.35 7.21 -0.26
N TYR A 132 0.58 8.17 -0.16
CA TYR A 132 1.56 8.55 -1.19
C TYR A 132 2.51 7.43 -1.62
N HIS A 133 2.64 6.39 -0.80
CA HIS A 133 3.44 5.22 -1.13
C HIS A 133 2.91 4.45 -2.35
N LEU A 134 1.61 4.56 -2.64
CA LEU A 134 0.90 3.73 -3.59
C LEU A 134 0.19 4.54 -4.70
N ILE A 135 0.66 5.75 -4.99
CA ILE A 135 0.09 6.59 -6.06
C ILE A 135 0.05 5.85 -7.42
N PRO A 136 1.11 5.13 -7.87
CA PRO A 136 1.10 4.43 -9.15
C PRO A 136 0.25 3.16 -9.17
N LEU A 137 -0.16 2.62 -8.02
CA LEU A 137 -0.80 1.31 -7.92
C LEU A 137 -2.05 1.19 -8.83
N ALA A 138 -2.85 2.25 -8.93
CA ALA A 138 -4.02 2.26 -9.79
C ALA A 138 -3.66 1.98 -11.26
N ALA A 139 -2.60 2.62 -11.76
CA ALA A 139 -2.12 2.40 -13.12
C ALA A 139 -1.59 0.98 -13.31
N GLU A 140 -0.87 0.43 -12.34
CA GLU A 140 -0.36 -0.94 -12.40
C GLU A 140 -1.51 -1.97 -12.40
N LEU A 141 -2.56 -1.78 -11.60
CA LEU A 141 -3.75 -2.63 -11.63
C LEU A 141 -4.46 -2.57 -13.00
N ARG A 142 -4.55 -1.39 -13.62
CA ARG A 142 -5.13 -1.24 -14.97
C ARG A 142 -4.30 -1.91 -16.05
N ARG A 143 -2.97 -1.97 -15.92
CA ARG A 143 -2.10 -2.74 -16.85
C ARG A 143 -2.38 -4.23 -16.79
N LEU A 144 -2.80 -4.76 -15.64
CA LEU A 144 -3.25 -6.14 -15.47
C LEU A 144 -4.71 -6.36 -15.90
N ALA A 145 -5.31 -5.39 -16.62
CA ALA A 145 -6.70 -5.41 -17.09
C ALA A 145 -7.76 -5.51 -15.97
N LEU A 146 -7.41 -5.23 -14.73
CA LEU A 146 -8.33 -5.21 -13.60
C LEU A 146 -9.24 -3.97 -13.68
N ARG A 147 -10.55 -4.15 -13.48
CA ARG A 147 -11.57 -3.11 -13.71
C ARG A 147 -12.37 -2.73 -12.48
N GLN A 148 -12.06 -3.29 -11.32
CA GLN A 148 -12.75 -2.97 -10.06
C GLN A 148 -12.80 -1.45 -9.83
N PRO A 149 -13.89 -0.90 -9.29
CA PRO A 149 -13.91 0.46 -8.79
C PRO A 149 -12.76 0.70 -7.81
N LEU A 150 -12.06 1.85 -7.97
CA LEU A 150 -10.89 2.18 -7.20
C LEU A 150 -11.02 3.59 -6.62
N GLY A 151 -10.87 3.70 -5.29
CA GLY A 151 -10.73 4.95 -4.58
C GLY A 151 -9.29 5.11 -4.07
N PHE A 152 -8.83 6.36 -4.01
CA PHE A 152 -7.53 6.72 -3.44
C PHE A 152 -7.71 7.73 -2.31
N PHE A 153 -7.00 7.57 -1.21
CA PHE A 153 -7.00 8.52 -0.11
C PHE A 153 -5.57 8.88 0.30
N LEU A 154 -5.25 10.16 0.21
CA LEU A 154 -3.97 10.71 0.64
C LEU A 154 -4.09 11.18 2.10
N HIS A 155 -3.19 10.72 2.98
CA HIS A 155 -3.21 11.04 4.40
C HIS A 155 -2.30 12.21 4.79
N ILE A 156 -1.57 12.77 3.83
CA ILE A 156 -0.68 13.92 4.00
C ILE A 156 -1.16 15.09 3.14
N PRO A 157 -0.68 16.32 3.36
CA PRO A 157 -1.02 17.44 2.50
C PRO A 157 -0.72 17.16 1.02
N PHE A 158 -1.48 17.79 0.14
CA PHE A 158 -1.16 17.84 -1.29
C PHE A 158 -0.68 19.25 -1.61
N PRO A 159 0.49 19.43 -2.25
CA PRO A 159 1.01 20.75 -2.54
C PRO A 159 0.09 21.50 -3.50
N HIS A 160 -0.21 22.75 -3.16
CA HIS A 160 -0.95 23.65 -4.03
C HIS A 160 -0.03 24.13 -5.14
N ILE A 161 -0.48 24.07 -6.38
CA ILE A 161 0.22 24.65 -7.54
C ILE A 161 -0.42 26.03 -7.75
N GLU A 162 0.32 27.08 -7.43
CA GLU A 162 -0.01 28.46 -7.81
C GLU A 162 0.55 28.76 -9.18
#